data_a2cf2f9def13b92bb906a03da76daadb
#
_entry.id   a2cf2f9def13b92bb906a03da76daadb
#
_cell.length_a   1.000
_cell.length_b   1.000
_cell.length_c   1.000
_cell.angle_alpha   90.00
_cell.angle_beta   90.00
_cell.angle_gamma   90.00
#
_symmetry.space_group_name_H-M   'P 1'
#
loop_
_entity.id
_entity.type
_entity.pdbx_description
1 polymer ?
#
loop_
_entity_poly.entity_id
_entity_poly.type
_entity_poly.pdbx_seq_one_letter_code
_entity_poly.pdbx_strand_id
1 'polypeptide(L)'
;LDIFTAPSMQLGSRASKKYSDLNAWHNQFYSLVTTKINEEIFKPLFPEGKKCGRPNASIRILVAMSALKEGFGCSDEDLFEKCEFDLLTRKALGMELLTDVTPSIDTYYLFRRRICEYQERTGIDLMQLCFEQLAGNQVRLLKISGKCVRMDSKLIGSNIARQSRYELIHTTLVKFLKTCTLSDLSPEQEERAKEYLKEDSSKTVYRSDSDTLQSNLARIGNFIMEMLATFPATSPAHDLLQRLFDEQYAVKDGKAVLRDKK
;
A
#
# COMPACT_ATOMS: atom_id res chain seq x y z
N LEU A 1 26.87 -9.54 29.32
CA LEU A 1 25.67 -10.22 28.79
C LEU A 1 24.85 -10.70 29.98
N ASP A 2 23.69 -10.11 30.15
CA ASP A 2 22.78 -10.53 31.23
C ASP A 2 22.04 -11.82 30.76
N ILE A 3 22.63 -12.94 31.15
CA ILE A 3 22.16 -14.30 30.73
C ILE A 3 20.70 -14.52 31.12
N PHE A 4 20.20 -13.85 32.16
CA PHE A 4 18.83 -13.99 32.64
C PHE A 4 17.78 -13.34 31.75
N THR A 5 18.15 -12.51 30.80
CA THR A 5 17.22 -11.85 29.87
C THR A 5 17.12 -12.55 28.52
N ALA A 6 17.89 -13.61 28.28
CA ALA A 6 17.84 -14.39 27.05
C ALA A 6 16.65 -15.38 27.07
N PRO A 7 15.70 -15.29 26.13
CA PRO A 7 14.53 -16.19 26.06
C PRO A 7 14.90 -17.67 26.03
N SER A 8 16.00 -18.01 25.38
CA SER A 8 16.49 -19.41 25.29
C SER A 8 16.71 -20.07 26.63
N MET A 9 17.03 -19.29 27.68
CA MET A 9 17.24 -19.80 29.04
C MET A 9 15.95 -19.93 29.86
N GLN A 10 14.88 -19.25 29.45
CA GLN A 10 13.62 -19.21 30.19
C GLN A 10 12.55 -20.10 29.57
N LEU A 11 12.73 -20.52 28.31
CA LEU A 11 11.81 -21.38 27.61
C LEU A 11 11.94 -22.83 28.07
N GLY A 12 10.80 -23.51 28.27
CA GLY A 12 10.78 -24.96 28.49
C GLY A 12 11.44 -25.73 27.34
N SER A 13 11.94 -26.91 27.58
CA SER A 13 12.79 -27.71 26.68
C SER A 13 12.25 -27.85 25.26
N ARG A 14 10.94 -28.04 25.07
CA ARG A 14 10.28 -28.16 23.78
C ARG A 14 10.27 -26.84 23.01
N ALA A 15 9.98 -25.73 23.70
CA ALA A 15 9.94 -24.41 23.10
C ALA A 15 11.36 -23.92 22.77
N SER A 16 12.32 -24.14 23.66
CA SER A 16 13.74 -23.84 23.45
C SER A 16 14.30 -24.55 22.22
N LYS A 17 13.97 -25.83 22.02
CA LYS A 17 14.37 -26.59 20.83
C LYS A 17 13.84 -25.96 19.54
N LYS A 18 12.58 -25.53 19.51
CA LYS A 18 11.99 -24.84 18.34
C LYS A 18 12.60 -23.46 18.12
N TYR A 19 12.86 -22.71 19.17
CA TYR A 19 13.47 -21.38 19.12
C TYR A 19 14.88 -21.42 18.56
N SER A 20 15.66 -22.48 18.89
CA SER A 20 17.04 -22.66 18.48
C SER A 20 17.21 -23.44 17.17
N ASP A 21 16.12 -23.90 16.55
CA ASP A 21 16.18 -24.67 15.30
C ASP A 21 16.66 -23.76 14.15
N LEU A 22 17.84 -24.03 13.62
CA LEU A 22 18.47 -23.26 12.55
C LEU A 22 17.66 -23.28 11.24
N ASN A 23 16.81 -24.28 11.04
CA ASN A 23 15.95 -24.40 9.87
C ASN A 23 14.59 -23.66 10.07
N ALA A 24 14.30 -23.19 11.27
CA ALA A 24 13.08 -22.42 11.52
C ALA A 24 13.15 -21.05 10.83
N TRP A 25 12.00 -20.56 10.35
CA TRP A 25 11.90 -19.33 9.55
C TRP A 25 12.60 -18.12 10.18
N HIS A 26 12.49 -17.94 11.48
CA HIS A 26 13.05 -16.79 12.20
C HIS A 26 14.59 -16.81 12.21
N ASN A 27 15.22 -17.97 12.38
CA ASN A 27 16.66 -18.11 12.31
C ASN A 27 17.17 -18.01 10.87
N GLN A 28 16.42 -18.55 9.89
CA GLN A 28 16.72 -18.39 8.47
C GLN A 28 16.59 -16.91 8.05
N PHE A 29 15.53 -16.23 8.46
CA PHE A 29 15.36 -14.80 8.17
C PHE A 29 16.51 -13.97 8.77
N TYR A 30 16.86 -14.21 10.03
CA TYR A 30 17.99 -13.53 10.66
C TYR A 30 19.28 -13.72 9.87
N SER A 31 19.64 -14.97 9.57
CA SER A 31 20.90 -15.30 8.90
C SER A 31 20.97 -14.87 7.44
N LEU A 32 19.85 -14.96 6.70
CA LEU A 32 19.83 -14.73 5.25
C LEU A 32 19.38 -13.31 4.88
N VAL A 33 18.63 -12.63 5.73
CA VAL A 33 18.12 -11.29 5.47
C VAL A 33 18.75 -10.28 6.45
N THR A 34 18.38 -10.35 7.72
CA THR A 34 18.73 -9.32 8.70
C THR A 34 20.24 -9.05 8.78
N THR A 35 21.07 -10.10 8.87
CA THR A 35 22.53 -9.94 8.93
C THR A 35 23.16 -9.49 7.60
N LYS A 36 22.44 -9.61 6.48
CA LYS A 36 22.96 -9.30 5.14
C LYS A 36 22.52 -7.92 4.65
N ILE A 37 21.68 -7.22 5.39
CA ILE A 37 21.31 -5.84 5.05
C ILE A 37 22.54 -4.95 5.11
N ASN A 38 22.82 -4.27 4.00
CA ASN A 38 23.92 -3.33 3.87
C ASN A 38 23.44 -1.94 4.32
N GLU A 39 23.80 -1.53 5.54
CA GLU A 39 23.41 -0.24 6.11
C GLU A 39 24.06 0.95 5.39
N GLU A 40 25.18 0.75 4.69
CA GLU A 40 25.90 1.79 3.96
C GLU A 40 25.04 2.45 2.87
N ILE A 41 24.11 1.69 2.26
CA ILE A 41 23.17 2.21 1.25
C ILE A 41 22.34 3.37 1.81
N PHE A 42 22.04 3.34 3.09
CA PHE A 42 21.17 4.32 3.74
C PHE A 42 21.92 5.48 4.40
N LYS A 43 23.26 5.50 4.34
CA LYS A 43 24.06 6.63 4.85
C LYS A 43 23.60 8.00 4.34
N PRO A 44 23.24 8.17 3.07
CA PRO A 44 22.79 9.47 2.55
C PRO A 44 21.55 10.05 3.23
N LEU A 45 20.77 9.23 3.95
CA LEU A 45 19.60 9.68 4.71
C LEU A 45 19.96 10.41 6.01
N PHE A 46 21.22 10.30 6.44
CA PHE A 46 21.69 10.83 7.72
C PHE A 46 22.82 11.82 7.48
N PRO A 47 22.66 13.11 7.87
CA PRO A 47 23.71 14.10 7.66
C PRO A 47 24.97 13.75 8.48
N GLU A 48 26.12 13.84 7.86
CA GLU A 48 27.40 13.73 8.53
C GLU A 48 27.62 14.93 9.47
N GLY A 49 28.04 14.66 10.70
CA GLY A 49 28.61 15.71 11.56
C GLY A 49 27.86 16.07 12.84
N LYS A 50 26.66 15.60 13.13
CA LYS A 50 26.03 15.83 14.44
C LYS A 50 26.25 14.65 15.39
N LYS A 51 27.32 14.74 16.23
CA LYS A 51 27.59 13.74 17.26
C LYS A 51 26.80 13.93 18.56
N CYS A 52 25.86 14.87 18.61
CA CYS A 52 25.06 15.16 19.80
C CYS A 52 23.64 14.67 19.62
N GLY A 53 23.14 13.84 20.52
CA GLY A 53 21.77 13.33 20.54
C GLY A 53 21.67 11.84 20.85
N ARG A 54 20.44 11.33 20.93
CA ARG A 54 20.17 9.89 21.09
C ARG A 54 20.69 9.13 19.86
N PRO A 55 21.36 7.97 20.04
CA PRO A 55 21.76 7.13 18.92
C PRO A 55 20.59 6.81 18.01
N ASN A 56 20.82 6.78 16.70
CA ASN A 56 19.80 6.36 15.75
C ASN A 56 19.41 4.90 16.01
N ALA A 57 18.14 4.57 15.77
CA ALA A 57 17.73 3.17 15.72
C ALA A 57 18.53 2.44 14.62
N SER A 58 18.77 1.15 14.81
CA SER A 58 19.47 0.33 13.82
C SER A 58 18.71 0.33 12.49
N ILE A 59 19.37 0.79 11.45
CA ILE A 59 18.82 0.79 10.08
C ILE A 59 18.50 -0.63 9.64
N ARG A 60 19.36 -1.57 10.01
CA ARG A 60 19.17 -3.00 9.74
C ARG A 60 17.85 -3.51 10.28
N ILE A 61 17.51 -3.17 11.53
CA ILE A 61 16.22 -3.55 12.14
C ILE A 61 15.06 -2.90 11.38
N LEU A 62 15.14 -1.61 11.07
CA LEU A 62 14.06 -0.90 10.35
C LEU A 62 13.77 -1.48 8.96
N VAL A 63 14.83 -1.83 8.21
CA VAL A 63 14.72 -2.49 6.90
C VAL A 63 14.17 -3.91 7.05
N ALA A 64 14.66 -4.68 8.03
CA ALA A 64 14.18 -6.04 8.30
C ALA A 64 12.71 -6.03 8.75
N MET A 65 12.27 -5.05 9.56
CA MET A 65 10.86 -4.85 9.92
C MET A 65 10.00 -4.62 8.67
N SER A 66 10.46 -3.79 7.73
CA SER A 66 9.75 -3.56 6.46
C SER A 66 9.61 -4.85 5.66
N ALA A 67 10.66 -5.67 5.57
CA ALA A 67 10.62 -6.96 4.90
C ALA A 67 9.67 -7.97 5.58
N LEU A 68 9.65 -8.02 6.91
CA LEU A 68 8.72 -8.87 7.66
C LEU A 68 7.26 -8.43 7.49
N LYS A 69 7.02 -7.12 7.50
CA LYS A 69 5.68 -6.57 7.26
C LYS A 69 5.10 -7.05 5.94
N GLU A 70 5.86 -6.89 4.87
CA GLU A 70 5.43 -7.33 3.53
C GLU A 70 5.31 -8.86 3.45
N GLY A 71 6.25 -9.59 4.06
CA GLY A 71 6.23 -11.05 4.09
C GLY A 71 5.03 -11.63 4.84
N PHE A 72 4.61 -11.01 5.94
CA PHE A 72 3.44 -11.41 6.71
C PHE A 72 2.13 -10.82 6.16
N GLY A 73 2.20 -9.74 5.37
CA GLY A 73 1.03 -9.00 4.92
C GLY A 73 0.23 -8.38 6.08
N CYS A 74 0.92 -7.94 7.14
CA CYS A 74 0.30 -7.39 8.34
C CYS A 74 0.24 -5.85 8.30
N SER A 75 -0.59 -5.28 9.17
CA SER A 75 -0.64 -3.83 9.40
C SER A 75 0.62 -3.32 10.10
N ASP A 76 0.79 -2.01 10.18
CA ASP A 76 1.89 -1.42 10.97
C ASP A 76 1.70 -1.73 12.46
N GLU A 77 0.46 -1.66 12.96
CA GLU A 77 0.12 -1.97 14.36
C GLU A 77 0.47 -3.42 14.72
N ASP A 78 0.03 -4.38 13.90
CA ASP A 78 0.35 -5.81 14.08
C ASP A 78 1.86 -6.08 14.03
N LEU A 79 2.59 -5.37 13.14
CA LEU A 79 4.04 -5.50 13.07
C LEU A 79 4.69 -5.08 14.40
N PHE A 80 4.30 -3.91 14.93
CA PHE A 80 4.87 -3.40 16.17
C PHE A 80 4.52 -4.27 17.36
N GLU A 81 3.28 -4.77 17.45
CA GLU A 81 2.88 -5.74 18.47
C GLU A 81 3.75 -7.01 18.41
N LYS A 82 3.98 -7.54 17.20
CA LYS A 82 4.89 -8.70 17.01
C LYS A 82 6.33 -8.39 17.38
N CYS A 83 6.84 -7.21 17.06
CA CYS A 83 8.21 -6.80 17.43
C CYS A 83 8.38 -6.67 18.95
N GLU A 84 7.34 -6.36 19.69
CA GLU A 84 7.37 -6.24 21.14
C GLU A 84 7.16 -7.59 21.86
N PHE A 85 6.19 -8.39 21.41
CA PHE A 85 5.70 -9.54 22.17
C PHE A 85 5.97 -10.90 21.52
N ASP A 86 6.28 -10.98 20.22
CA ASP A 86 6.57 -12.25 19.56
C ASP A 86 8.08 -12.54 19.57
N LEU A 87 8.47 -13.51 20.37
CA LEU A 87 9.87 -13.94 20.51
C LEU A 87 10.51 -14.38 19.19
N LEU A 88 9.75 -14.96 18.27
CA LEU A 88 10.26 -15.42 16.99
C LEU A 88 10.53 -14.24 16.06
N THR A 89 9.63 -13.26 16.04
CA THR A 89 9.83 -12.01 15.31
C THR A 89 11.03 -11.22 15.85
N ARG A 90 11.14 -11.11 17.17
CA ARG A 90 12.31 -10.48 17.81
C ARG A 90 13.61 -11.18 17.43
N LYS A 91 13.64 -12.51 17.45
CA LYS A 91 14.80 -13.31 17.03
C LYS A 91 15.16 -13.05 15.56
N ALA A 92 14.15 -13.04 14.68
CA ALA A 92 14.32 -12.75 13.26
C ALA A 92 14.95 -11.36 13.01
N LEU A 93 14.67 -10.39 13.87
CA LEU A 93 15.24 -9.03 13.83
C LEU A 93 16.61 -8.91 14.50
N GLY A 94 17.06 -9.94 15.23
CA GLY A 94 18.30 -9.92 16.00
C GLY A 94 18.18 -9.28 17.38
N MET A 95 16.95 -9.07 17.87
CA MET A 95 16.66 -8.62 19.23
C MET A 95 16.59 -9.85 20.15
N GLU A 96 17.76 -10.32 20.59
CA GLU A 96 17.89 -11.57 21.33
C GLU A 96 17.53 -11.47 22.81
N LEU A 97 17.66 -10.29 23.38
CA LEU A 97 17.34 -10.07 24.78
C LEU A 97 15.92 -9.51 24.94
N LEU A 98 15.23 -9.87 26.00
CA LEU A 98 13.94 -9.28 26.33
C LEU A 98 14.03 -7.79 26.61
N THR A 99 15.20 -7.31 26.99
CA THR A 99 15.54 -5.90 27.23
C THR A 99 15.87 -5.11 25.96
N ASP A 100 16.05 -5.78 24.80
CA ASP A 100 16.31 -5.09 23.56
C ASP A 100 15.10 -4.23 23.17
N VAL A 101 15.35 -2.97 22.87
CA VAL A 101 14.31 -1.98 22.62
C VAL A 101 13.89 -2.00 21.16
N THR A 102 12.60 -2.22 20.92
CA THR A 102 11.99 -2.07 19.60
C THR A 102 12.03 -0.60 19.17
N PRO A 103 12.38 -0.27 17.92
CA PRO A 103 12.22 1.07 17.39
C PRO A 103 10.78 1.55 17.55
N SER A 104 10.57 2.83 17.89
CA SER A 104 9.22 3.38 17.97
C SER A 104 8.59 3.51 16.58
N ILE A 105 7.26 3.52 16.52
CA ILE A 105 6.48 3.71 15.30
C ILE A 105 6.85 5.03 14.60
N ASP A 106 7.07 6.09 15.37
CA ASP A 106 7.51 7.39 14.83
C ASP A 106 8.87 7.31 14.17
N THR A 107 9.81 6.54 14.78
CA THR A 107 11.15 6.31 14.20
C THR A 107 11.04 5.55 12.88
N TYR A 108 10.17 4.56 12.79
CA TYR A 108 9.91 3.78 11.59
C TYR A 108 9.30 4.66 10.48
N TYR A 109 8.29 5.47 10.81
CA TYR A 109 7.68 6.39 9.84
C TYR A 109 8.64 7.49 9.39
N LEU A 110 9.45 8.02 10.30
CA LEU A 110 10.50 8.98 9.95
C LEU A 110 11.51 8.38 8.97
N PHE A 111 11.91 7.14 9.19
CA PHE A 111 12.81 6.42 8.28
C PHE A 111 12.19 6.24 6.89
N ARG A 112 10.94 5.78 6.81
CA ARG A 112 10.21 5.63 5.54
C ARG A 112 10.06 6.96 4.81
N ARG A 113 9.71 8.03 5.52
CA ARG A 113 9.60 9.37 4.95
C ARG A 113 10.92 9.84 4.35
N ARG A 114 12.03 9.66 5.05
CA ARG A 114 13.36 10.02 4.53
C ARG A 114 13.73 9.26 3.26
N ILE A 115 13.36 8.00 3.15
CA ILE A 115 13.56 7.22 1.93
C ILE A 115 12.75 7.82 0.77
N CYS A 116 11.48 8.11 0.97
CA CYS A 116 10.63 8.73 -0.05
C CYS A 116 11.17 10.11 -0.49
N GLU A 117 11.51 10.98 0.46
CA GLU A 117 12.09 12.30 0.19
C GLU A 117 13.43 12.19 -0.59
N TYR A 118 14.24 11.19 -0.27
CA TYR A 118 15.48 10.93 -1.00
C TYR A 118 15.22 10.48 -2.42
N GLN A 119 14.29 9.56 -2.62
CA GLN A 119 13.88 9.05 -3.93
C GLN A 119 13.27 10.17 -4.80
N GLU A 120 12.40 11.00 -4.25
CA GLU A 120 11.83 12.16 -4.96
C GLU A 120 12.90 13.14 -5.43
N ARG A 121 13.92 13.38 -4.61
CA ARG A 121 15.01 14.31 -4.91
C ARG A 121 16.03 13.76 -5.90
N THR A 122 16.34 12.46 -5.82
CA THR A 122 17.47 11.84 -6.54
C THR A 122 17.06 10.87 -7.63
N GLY A 123 15.81 10.42 -7.62
CA GLY A 123 15.32 9.33 -8.47
C GLY A 123 15.80 7.93 -8.06
N ILE A 124 16.51 7.80 -6.93
CA ILE A 124 17.11 6.54 -6.48
C ILE A 124 16.27 5.93 -5.36
N ASP A 125 15.78 4.71 -5.57
CA ASP A 125 15.10 3.91 -4.54
C ASP A 125 16.11 3.08 -3.74
N LEU A 126 16.40 3.52 -2.51
CA LEU A 126 17.37 2.86 -1.62
C LEU A 126 16.86 1.50 -1.13
N MET A 127 15.54 1.32 -0.98
CA MET A 127 14.98 0.02 -0.59
C MET A 127 15.12 -0.99 -1.72
N GLN A 128 14.84 -0.59 -2.94
CA GLN A 128 15.04 -1.43 -4.12
C GLN A 128 16.49 -1.86 -4.24
N LEU A 129 17.45 -0.93 -4.14
CA LEU A 129 18.89 -1.26 -4.17
C LEU A 129 19.28 -2.26 -3.10
N CYS A 130 18.77 -2.09 -1.87
CA CYS A 130 19.05 -3.00 -0.77
C CYS A 130 18.50 -4.42 -1.07
N PHE A 131 17.25 -4.52 -1.54
CA PHE A 131 16.64 -5.82 -1.86
C PHE A 131 17.28 -6.50 -3.07
N GLU A 132 17.71 -5.76 -4.07
CA GLU A 132 18.45 -6.31 -5.21
C GLU A 132 19.78 -6.94 -4.77
N GLN A 133 20.52 -6.26 -3.85
CA GLN A 133 21.74 -6.83 -3.28
C GLN A 133 21.46 -8.09 -2.45
N LEU A 134 20.42 -8.07 -1.62
CA LEU A 134 20.00 -9.23 -0.84
C LEU A 134 19.59 -10.40 -1.74
N ALA A 135 18.75 -10.17 -2.74
CA ALA A 135 18.31 -11.18 -3.69
C ALA A 135 19.48 -11.76 -4.48
N GLY A 136 20.38 -10.92 -4.99
CA GLY A 136 21.58 -11.36 -5.69
C GLY A 136 22.49 -12.25 -4.85
N ASN A 137 22.63 -11.96 -3.56
CA ASN A 137 23.40 -12.78 -2.61
C ASN A 137 22.69 -14.10 -2.33
N GLN A 138 21.36 -14.10 -2.17
CA GLN A 138 20.58 -15.32 -1.93
C GLN A 138 20.57 -16.25 -3.14
N VAL A 139 20.40 -15.71 -4.35
CA VAL A 139 20.46 -16.46 -5.60
C VAL A 139 21.79 -17.20 -5.73
N ARG A 140 22.92 -16.53 -5.41
CA ARG A 140 24.25 -17.16 -5.43
C ARG A 140 24.40 -18.21 -4.33
N LEU A 141 23.97 -17.90 -3.11
CA LEU A 141 24.08 -18.81 -1.96
C LEU A 141 23.27 -20.08 -2.15
N LEU A 142 22.04 -19.94 -2.64
CA LEU A 142 21.10 -21.04 -2.84
C LEU A 142 21.28 -21.74 -4.20
N LYS A 143 22.24 -21.28 -5.03
CA LYS A 143 22.51 -21.81 -6.37
C LYS A 143 21.26 -21.90 -7.25
N ILE A 144 20.38 -20.90 -7.15
CA ILE A 144 19.13 -20.85 -7.91
C ILE A 144 19.47 -20.62 -9.38
N SER A 145 19.14 -21.60 -10.24
CA SER A 145 19.22 -21.42 -11.69
C SER A 145 17.91 -20.78 -12.16
N GLY A 146 17.96 -19.65 -12.85
CA GLY A 146 16.75 -18.98 -13.39
C GLY A 146 16.01 -19.76 -14.49
N LYS A 147 16.23 -21.06 -14.62
CA LYS A 147 15.63 -21.94 -15.65
C LYS A 147 14.17 -22.31 -15.36
N CYS A 148 13.72 -22.19 -14.11
CA CYS A 148 12.32 -22.39 -13.69
C CYS A 148 11.86 -21.19 -12.91
N VAL A 149 10.98 -20.38 -13.50
CA VAL A 149 10.31 -19.27 -12.82
C VAL A 149 8.85 -19.66 -12.59
N ARG A 150 8.44 -19.78 -11.33
CA ARG A 150 7.03 -19.85 -10.98
C ARG A 150 6.53 -18.44 -10.76
N MET A 151 5.69 -17.95 -11.66
CA MET A 151 4.94 -16.71 -11.42
C MET A 151 3.70 -17.06 -10.62
N ASP A 152 3.70 -16.66 -9.36
CA ASP A 152 2.50 -16.65 -8.56
C ASP A 152 1.94 -15.23 -8.62
N SER A 153 0.82 -15.06 -9.31
CA SER A 153 0.08 -13.81 -9.29
C SER A 153 -0.64 -13.72 -7.95
N LYS A 154 0.05 -13.24 -6.91
CA LYS A 154 -0.62 -12.74 -5.73
C LYS A 154 -1.41 -11.52 -6.18
N LEU A 155 -2.73 -11.59 -6.07
CA LEU A 155 -3.56 -10.39 -6.04
C LEU A 155 -2.99 -9.52 -4.91
N ILE A 156 -2.21 -8.51 -5.29
CA ILE A 156 -1.88 -7.43 -4.37
C ILE A 156 -3.24 -6.80 -4.11
N GLY A 157 -3.82 -7.13 -2.97
CA GLY A 157 -4.92 -6.36 -2.42
C GLY A 157 -4.35 -5.00 -2.10
N SER A 158 -4.12 -4.19 -3.16
CA SER A 158 -3.94 -2.77 -2.94
C SER A 158 -5.16 -2.32 -2.14
N ASN A 159 -4.98 -1.33 -1.27
CA ASN A 159 -6.07 -0.59 -0.63
C ASN A 159 -6.94 0.18 -1.65
N ILE A 160 -7.00 -0.31 -2.89
CA ILE A 160 -8.05 0.00 -3.83
C ILE A 160 -9.28 -0.65 -3.22
N ALA A 161 -9.98 0.11 -2.38
CA ALA A 161 -11.34 -0.21 -2.01
C ALA A 161 -12.01 -0.67 -3.30
N ARG A 162 -12.61 -1.86 -3.30
CA ARG A 162 -13.39 -2.34 -4.44
C ARG A 162 -14.58 -1.40 -4.56
N GLN A 163 -14.35 -0.28 -5.25
CA GLN A 163 -15.42 0.67 -5.50
C GLN A 163 -16.47 -0.07 -6.31
N SER A 164 -17.70 0.00 -5.86
CA SER A 164 -18.81 -0.47 -6.68
C SER A 164 -18.80 0.29 -8.02
N ARG A 165 -19.37 -0.28 -9.06
CA ARG A 165 -19.48 0.37 -10.36
C ARG A 165 -20.09 1.77 -10.25
N TYR A 166 -21.08 1.92 -9.39
CA TYR A 166 -21.72 3.21 -9.12
C TYR A 166 -20.75 4.21 -8.46
N GLU A 167 -20.03 3.81 -7.44
CA GLU A 167 -19.05 4.68 -6.76
C GLU A 167 -17.94 5.17 -7.70
N LEU A 168 -17.45 4.29 -8.58
CA LEU A 168 -16.45 4.67 -9.58
C LEU A 168 -16.97 5.75 -10.51
N ILE A 169 -18.18 5.54 -11.07
CA ILE A 169 -18.82 6.46 -12.01
C ILE A 169 -19.12 7.79 -11.31
N HIS A 170 -19.71 7.74 -10.13
CA HIS A 170 -20.04 8.92 -9.33
C HIS A 170 -18.78 9.72 -8.94
N THR A 171 -17.74 9.07 -8.44
CA THR A 171 -16.49 9.75 -8.04
C THR A 171 -15.83 10.45 -9.23
N THR A 172 -15.87 9.84 -10.41
CA THR A 172 -15.29 10.43 -11.62
C THR A 172 -16.13 11.62 -12.10
N LEU A 173 -17.45 11.51 -12.06
CA LEU A 173 -18.35 12.64 -12.35
C LEU A 173 -18.13 13.81 -11.38
N VAL A 174 -18.05 13.55 -10.09
CA VAL A 174 -17.79 14.58 -9.07
C VAL A 174 -16.45 15.29 -9.29
N LYS A 175 -15.40 14.54 -9.65
CA LYS A 175 -14.10 15.14 -10.02
C LYS A 175 -14.22 16.08 -11.20
N PHE A 176 -14.96 15.69 -12.22
CA PHE A 176 -15.21 16.54 -13.39
C PHE A 176 -16.04 17.77 -13.01
N LEU A 177 -17.15 17.64 -12.30
CA LEU A 177 -18.02 18.74 -11.88
C LEU A 177 -17.28 19.79 -11.04
N LYS A 178 -16.29 19.38 -10.25
CA LYS A 178 -15.43 20.31 -9.49
C LYS A 178 -14.50 21.16 -10.38
N THR A 179 -14.26 20.77 -11.61
CA THR A 179 -13.45 21.54 -12.57
C THR A 179 -14.30 22.44 -13.46
N CYS A 180 -15.64 22.27 -13.45
CA CYS A 180 -16.57 23.03 -14.27
C CYS A 180 -17.09 24.27 -13.56
N THR A 181 -17.38 25.31 -14.33
CA THR A 181 -18.08 26.49 -13.86
C THR A 181 -19.58 26.21 -13.93
N LEU A 182 -20.22 25.99 -12.76
CA LEU A 182 -21.63 25.58 -12.70
C LEU A 182 -22.60 26.62 -13.29
N SER A 183 -22.21 27.89 -13.39
CA SER A 183 -23.01 28.94 -14.03
C SER A 183 -23.19 28.77 -15.55
N ASP A 184 -22.42 27.91 -16.19
CA ASP A 184 -22.53 27.62 -17.63
C ASP A 184 -23.56 26.52 -17.93
N LEU A 185 -24.17 25.98 -16.89
CA LEU A 185 -25.22 24.93 -16.97
C LEU A 185 -26.62 25.54 -16.99
N SER A 186 -27.57 24.81 -17.58
CA SER A 186 -28.99 25.16 -17.40
C SER A 186 -29.40 25.01 -15.92
N PRO A 187 -30.45 25.71 -15.46
CA PRO A 187 -30.90 25.63 -14.06
C PRO A 187 -31.19 24.19 -13.61
N GLU A 188 -31.75 23.36 -14.48
CA GLU A 188 -32.04 21.94 -14.19
C GLU A 188 -30.76 21.11 -14.08
N GLN A 189 -29.76 21.36 -14.95
CA GLN A 189 -28.46 20.70 -14.91
C GLN A 189 -27.65 21.11 -13.66
N GLU A 190 -27.74 22.39 -13.31
CA GLU A 190 -27.07 22.91 -12.10
C GLU A 190 -27.64 22.28 -10.82
N GLU A 191 -28.95 22.11 -10.71
CA GLU A 191 -29.60 21.46 -9.58
C GLU A 191 -29.15 20.00 -9.45
N ARG A 192 -29.19 19.25 -10.56
CA ARG A 192 -28.72 17.87 -10.61
C ARG A 192 -27.22 17.73 -10.30
N ALA A 193 -26.38 18.65 -10.78
CA ALA A 193 -24.96 18.69 -10.46
C ALA A 193 -24.72 18.89 -8.94
N LYS A 194 -25.51 19.79 -8.32
CA LYS A 194 -25.44 20.02 -6.87
C LYS A 194 -25.91 18.81 -6.05
N GLU A 195 -26.87 18.04 -6.55
CA GLU A 195 -27.28 16.78 -5.92
C GLU A 195 -26.10 15.78 -5.91
N TYR A 196 -25.46 15.53 -7.06
CA TYR A 196 -24.32 14.63 -7.15
C TYR A 196 -23.11 15.09 -6.31
N LEU A 197 -22.86 16.40 -6.21
CA LEU A 197 -21.79 16.94 -5.38
C LEU A 197 -22.02 16.74 -3.87
N LYS A 198 -23.27 16.61 -3.44
CA LYS A 198 -23.67 16.39 -2.03
C LYS A 198 -23.85 14.90 -1.70
N GLU A 199 -24.03 14.07 -2.70
CA GLU A 199 -24.33 12.65 -2.54
C GLU A 199 -23.14 11.89 -1.95
N ASP A 200 -23.42 11.04 -0.97
CA ASP A 200 -22.48 10.02 -0.48
C ASP A 200 -22.72 8.71 -1.22
N SER A 201 -21.94 8.47 -2.27
CA SER A 201 -22.12 7.32 -3.16
C SER A 201 -22.03 5.96 -2.45
N SER A 202 -21.22 5.85 -1.39
CA SER A 202 -21.11 4.61 -0.60
C SER A 202 -22.42 4.31 0.14
N LYS A 203 -23.06 5.34 0.71
CA LYS A 203 -24.36 5.19 1.37
C LYS A 203 -25.47 4.87 0.38
N THR A 204 -25.43 5.46 -0.81
CA THR A 204 -26.39 5.19 -1.89
C THR A 204 -26.33 3.73 -2.30
N VAL A 205 -25.13 3.18 -2.51
CA VAL A 205 -24.92 1.76 -2.85
C VAL A 205 -25.41 0.84 -1.73
N TYR A 206 -25.06 1.15 -0.48
CA TYR A 206 -25.44 0.32 0.66
C TYR A 206 -26.96 0.26 0.92
N ARG A 207 -27.69 1.34 0.60
CA ARG A 207 -29.13 1.47 0.86
C ARG A 207 -30.02 1.10 -0.31
N SER A 208 -29.44 0.93 -1.51
CA SER A 208 -30.20 0.63 -2.73
C SER A 208 -30.30 -0.88 -2.95
N ASP A 209 -31.48 -1.34 -3.34
CA ASP A 209 -31.66 -2.66 -3.93
C ASP A 209 -31.13 -2.69 -5.38
N SER A 210 -31.15 -3.88 -6.00
CA SER A 210 -30.62 -4.07 -7.36
C SER A 210 -31.29 -3.20 -8.40
N ASP A 211 -32.60 -3.04 -8.32
CA ASP A 211 -33.40 -2.33 -9.33
C ASP A 211 -33.20 -0.81 -9.19
N THR A 212 -33.20 -0.31 -7.97
CA THR A 212 -32.91 1.09 -7.67
C THR A 212 -31.48 1.44 -8.10
N LEU A 213 -30.51 0.55 -7.87
CA LEU A 213 -29.12 0.77 -8.29
C LEU A 213 -28.98 0.81 -9.83
N GLN A 214 -29.68 -0.05 -10.54
CA GLN A 214 -29.75 -0.04 -12.01
C GLN A 214 -30.35 1.27 -12.54
N SER A 215 -31.43 1.74 -11.92
CA SER A 215 -32.06 3.02 -12.24
C SER A 215 -31.14 4.21 -12.00
N ASN A 216 -30.41 4.22 -10.87
CA ASN A 216 -29.43 5.24 -10.56
C ASN A 216 -28.25 5.23 -11.55
N LEU A 217 -27.79 4.06 -11.96
CA LEU A 217 -26.75 3.92 -12.98
C LEU A 217 -27.19 4.45 -14.34
N ALA A 218 -28.43 4.23 -14.74
CA ALA A 218 -28.98 4.79 -15.98
C ALA A 218 -29.09 6.33 -15.89
N ARG A 219 -29.58 6.85 -14.74
CA ARG A 219 -29.73 8.29 -14.50
C ARG A 219 -28.39 9.03 -14.55
N ILE A 220 -27.36 8.52 -13.86
CA ILE A 220 -26.03 9.13 -13.85
C ILE A 220 -25.37 9.04 -15.22
N GLY A 221 -25.56 7.95 -15.98
CA GLY A 221 -25.04 7.81 -17.33
C GLY A 221 -25.61 8.83 -18.31
N ASN A 222 -26.92 9.07 -18.27
CA ASN A 222 -27.55 10.11 -19.09
C ASN A 222 -27.06 11.51 -18.70
N PHE A 223 -26.88 11.77 -17.42
CA PHE A 223 -26.33 13.06 -16.97
C PHE A 223 -24.88 13.26 -17.42
N ILE A 224 -24.02 12.23 -17.37
CA ILE A 224 -22.67 12.29 -17.90
C ILE A 224 -22.68 12.61 -19.41
N MET A 225 -23.56 11.98 -20.17
CA MET A 225 -23.69 12.25 -21.61
C MET A 225 -24.06 13.71 -21.88
N GLU A 226 -24.97 14.29 -21.11
CA GLU A 226 -25.32 15.72 -21.20
C GLU A 226 -24.14 16.61 -20.86
N MET A 227 -23.38 16.31 -19.81
CA MET A 227 -22.20 17.07 -19.39
C MET A 227 -21.09 17.06 -20.45
N LEU A 228 -20.81 15.89 -21.03
CA LEU A 228 -19.81 15.75 -22.09
C LEU A 228 -20.20 16.51 -23.37
N ALA A 229 -21.51 16.67 -23.63
CA ALA A 229 -22.00 17.47 -24.77
C ALA A 229 -21.96 18.97 -24.48
N THR A 230 -22.09 19.39 -23.22
CA THR A 230 -22.11 20.81 -22.83
C THR A 230 -20.71 21.42 -22.72
N PHE A 231 -19.73 20.67 -22.23
CA PHE A 231 -18.38 21.16 -21.99
C PHE A 231 -17.41 20.66 -23.07
N PRO A 232 -16.54 21.54 -23.61
CA PRO A 232 -15.55 21.14 -24.60
C PRO A 232 -14.44 20.26 -24.00
N ALA A 233 -13.85 19.40 -24.82
CA ALA A 233 -12.76 18.48 -24.46
C ALA A 233 -11.42 19.23 -24.25
N THR A 234 -11.34 20.07 -23.22
CA THR A 234 -10.17 20.93 -22.96
C THR A 234 -9.45 20.59 -21.66
N SER A 235 -9.94 19.65 -20.88
CA SER A 235 -9.37 19.32 -19.58
C SER A 235 -9.09 17.82 -19.41
N PRO A 236 -8.02 17.45 -18.67
CA PRO A 236 -7.77 16.04 -18.33
C PRO A 236 -8.93 15.36 -17.61
N ALA A 237 -9.76 16.13 -16.88
CA ALA A 237 -10.94 15.61 -16.21
C ALA A 237 -12.05 15.24 -17.20
N HIS A 238 -12.21 16.00 -18.30
CA HIS A 238 -13.11 15.68 -19.38
C HIS A 238 -12.71 14.39 -20.08
N ASP A 239 -11.42 14.26 -20.44
CA ASP A 239 -10.90 13.05 -21.10
C ASP A 239 -11.09 11.80 -20.24
N LEU A 240 -10.87 11.94 -18.94
CA LEU A 240 -11.12 10.83 -17.99
C LEU A 240 -12.59 10.45 -17.92
N LEU A 241 -13.50 11.43 -17.88
CA LEU A 241 -14.93 11.20 -17.85
C LEU A 241 -15.44 10.59 -19.16
N GLN A 242 -14.94 11.07 -20.31
CA GLN A 242 -15.24 10.52 -21.62
C GLN A 242 -14.82 9.06 -21.74
N ARG A 243 -13.55 8.77 -21.35
CA ARG A 243 -13.03 7.40 -21.34
C ARG A 243 -13.87 6.47 -20.45
N LEU A 244 -14.22 6.92 -19.24
CA LEU A 244 -15.08 6.16 -18.34
C LEU A 244 -16.45 5.88 -18.98
N PHE A 245 -17.04 6.90 -19.62
CA PHE A 245 -18.32 6.75 -20.29
C PHE A 245 -18.23 5.70 -21.40
N ASP A 246 -17.23 5.76 -22.26
CA ASP A 246 -17.02 4.80 -23.34
C ASP A 246 -16.77 3.37 -22.84
N GLU A 247 -16.12 3.22 -21.69
CA GLU A 247 -15.89 1.91 -21.06
C GLU A 247 -17.16 1.33 -20.41
N GLN A 248 -18.01 2.17 -19.80
CA GLN A 248 -19.12 1.72 -18.98
C GLN A 248 -20.46 1.77 -19.68
N TYR A 249 -20.63 2.63 -20.68
CA TYR A 249 -21.89 2.87 -21.36
C TYR A 249 -21.80 2.68 -22.89
N ALA A 250 -22.96 2.46 -23.49
CA ALA A 250 -23.17 2.56 -24.92
C ALA A 250 -24.40 3.47 -25.15
N VAL A 251 -24.37 4.27 -26.19
CA VAL A 251 -25.52 5.10 -26.55
C VAL A 251 -26.45 4.29 -27.43
N LYS A 252 -27.71 4.09 -27.00
CA LYS A 252 -28.79 3.45 -27.76
C LYS A 252 -30.02 4.36 -27.71
N ASP A 253 -30.58 4.68 -28.84
CA ASP A 253 -31.79 5.53 -28.98
C ASP A 253 -31.67 6.86 -28.19
N GLY A 254 -30.47 7.47 -28.22
CA GLY A 254 -30.20 8.73 -27.51
C GLY A 254 -30.08 8.62 -25.98
N LYS A 255 -30.02 7.42 -25.43
CA LYS A 255 -29.88 7.17 -23.98
C LYS A 255 -28.61 6.38 -23.67
N ALA A 256 -28.03 6.65 -22.51
CA ALA A 256 -26.90 5.90 -21.98
C ALA A 256 -27.37 4.55 -21.42
N VAL A 257 -26.93 3.46 -22.01
CA VAL A 257 -27.21 2.09 -21.57
C VAL A 257 -25.92 1.44 -21.08
N LEU A 258 -25.96 0.84 -19.91
CA LEU A 258 -24.81 0.14 -19.34
C LEU A 258 -24.36 -1.02 -20.24
N ARG A 259 -23.06 -1.12 -20.43
CA ARG A 259 -22.44 -2.31 -21.05
C ARG A 259 -22.45 -3.48 -20.09
N ASP A 260 -22.66 -4.69 -20.60
CA ASP A 260 -22.51 -5.90 -19.80
C ASP A 260 -21.08 -6.04 -19.28
N LYS A 261 -20.95 -6.58 -18.07
CA LYS A 261 -19.62 -6.90 -17.52
C LYS A 261 -18.99 -7.99 -18.38
N LYS A 262 -17.85 -7.67 -18.97
CA LYS A 262 -16.96 -8.69 -19.56
C LYS A 262 -16.24 -9.44 -18.48
#